data_f9f693eda63aaa6176be74572c51756e
#
_entry.id   f9f693eda63aaa6176be74572c51756e
#
_cell.length_a   1.000
_cell.length_b   1.000
_cell.length_c   1.000
_cell.angle_alpha   90.00
_cell.angle_beta   90.00
_cell.angle_gamma   90.00
#
_symmetry.space_group_name_H-M   'P 1'
#
loop_
_entity.id
_entity.type
_entity.pdbx_description
1 polymer ?
#
loop_
_entity_poly.entity_id
_entity_poly.type
_entity_poly.pdbx_seq_one_letter_code
_entity_poly.pdbx_strand_id
1 'polypeptide(L)'
;MHKEIDKIKKLESPPKIIKGIFSKDEIKRFLDLYNLLPTTVHNKKQNVIKKRWLKDYHQELEKIFYTKVKNEIGEFRMDNLKDEKNEDVLGLFQESYSPIGLHVDAGFNSNEIIYKQTLIPLTSKGGTVIFKNKFYGSSTNFTIN
;
A
#
# COMPACT_ATOMS: atom_id res chain seq x y z
N MET A 1 -7.87 7.74 24.04
CA MET A 1 -7.19 8.40 22.89
C MET A 1 -5.69 8.48 23.09
N HIS A 2 -5.21 9.05 24.20
CA HIS A 2 -3.77 9.18 24.45
C HIS A 2 -3.02 7.85 24.55
N LYS A 3 -3.60 6.81 25.18
CA LYS A 3 -2.99 5.49 25.30
C LYS A 3 -2.78 4.78 23.95
N GLU A 4 -3.67 4.99 23.00
CA GLU A 4 -3.56 4.41 21.66
C GLU A 4 -2.52 5.13 20.81
N ILE A 5 -2.43 6.47 20.94
CA ILE A 5 -1.35 7.24 20.32
C ILE A 5 0.01 6.80 20.85
N ASP A 6 0.14 6.63 22.16
CA ASP A 6 1.38 6.17 22.78
C ASP A 6 1.76 4.77 22.32
N LYS A 7 0.77 3.87 22.15
CA LYS A 7 0.98 2.54 21.57
C LYS A 7 1.49 2.61 20.14
N ILE A 8 0.90 3.44 19.31
CA ILE A 8 1.33 3.66 17.93
C ILE A 8 2.75 4.21 17.90
N LYS A 9 3.05 5.21 18.70
CA LYS A 9 4.41 5.79 18.79
C LYS A 9 5.47 4.78 19.17
N LYS A 10 5.16 3.82 20.05
CA LYS A 10 6.08 2.74 20.43
C LYS A 10 6.36 1.76 19.30
N LEU A 11 5.42 1.61 18.36
CA LEU A 11 5.55 0.70 17.21
C LEU A 11 6.18 1.37 16.00
N GLU A 12 6.39 2.68 16.05
CA GLU A 12 6.96 3.42 14.94
C GLU A 12 8.42 3.05 14.68
N SER A 13 8.72 2.95 13.42
CA SER A 13 10.10 2.84 12.92
C SER A 13 10.29 3.78 11.74
N PRO A 14 11.51 4.26 11.47
CA PRO A 14 11.77 5.03 10.27
C PRO A 14 11.42 4.24 9.01
N PRO A 15 11.02 4.90 7.92
CA PRO A 15 10.85 4.25 6.64
C PRO A 15 12.14 3.53 6.21
N LYS A 16 12.00 2.30 5.73
CA LYS A 16 13.11 1.50 5.24
C LYS A 16 13.01 1.35 3.73
N ILE A 17 14.09 1.65 3.02
CA ILE A 17 14.19 1.41 1.58
C ILE A 17 14.94 0.12 1.37
N ILE A 18 14.31 -0.83 0.70
CA ILE A 18 14.89 -2.13 0.38
C ILE A 18 15.00 -2.23 -1.13
N LYS A 19 16.22 -2.38 -1.63
CA LYS A 19 16.50 -2.43 -3.07
C LYS A 19 16.65 -3.86 -3.56
N GLY A 20 16.19 -4.12 -4.78
CA GLY A 20 16.47 -5.38 -5.47
C GLY A 20 15.73 -6.60 -4.94
N ILE A 21 14.60 -6.42 -4.24
CA ILE A 21 13.79 -7.55 -3.77
C ILE A 21 13.28 -8.40 -4.94
N PHE A 22 12.72 -7.74 -5.93
CA PHE A 22 12.16 -8.42 -7.10
C PHE A 22 13.07 -8.28 -8.31
N SER A 23 13.19 -9.36 -9.08
CA SER A 23 13.90 -9.34 -10.36
C SER A 23 13.12 -8.54 -11.40
N LYS A 24 13.80 -8.20 -12.50
CA LYS A 24 13.15 -7.52 -13.63
C LYS A 24 12.00 -8.36 -14.21
N ASP A 25 12.18 -9.67 -14.29
CA ASP A 25 11.14 -10.58 -14.77
C ASP A 25 9.95 -10.65 -13.83
N GLU A 26 10.19 -10.63 -12.52
CA GLU A 26 9.13 -10.60 -11.53
C GLU A 26 8.35 -9.28 -11.57
N ILE A 27 9.03 -8.14 -11.71
CA ILE A 27 8.38 -6.84 -11.91
C ILE A 27 7.51 -6.86 -13.18
N LYS A 28 8.03 -7.41 -14.27
CA LYS A 28 7.24 -7.56 -15.50
C LYS A 28 5.99 -8.41 -15.28
N ARG A 29 6.10 -9.50 -14.52
CA ARG A 29 4.94 -10.35 -14.17
C ARG A 29 3.90 -9.61 -13.33
N PHE A 30 4.31 -8.75 -12.39
CA PHE A 30 3.38 -7.88 -11.67
C PHE A 30 2.67 -6.90 -12.59
N LEU A 31 3.38 -6.31 -13.56
CA LEU A 31 2.78 -5.41 -14.55
C LEU A 31 1.81 -6.16 -15.47
N ASP A 32 2.16 -7.37 -15.89
CA ASP A 32 1.28 -8.22 -16.69
C ASP A 32 0.00 -8.57 -15.91
N LEU A 33 0.13 -8.90 -14.61
CA LEU A 33 -1.01 -9.11 -13.74
C LEU A 33 -1.88 -7.85 -13.63
N TYR A 34 -1.28 -6.70 -13.42
CA TYR A 34 -2.00 -5.42 -13.39
C TYR A 34 -2.85 -5.21 -14.64
N ASN A 35 -2.29 -5.50 -15.80
CA ASN A 35 -3.00 -5.33 -17.08
C ASN A 35 -4.19 -6.28 -17.23
N LEU A 36 -4.15 -7.45 -16.59
CA LEU A 36 -5.25 -8.42 -16.62
C LEU A 36 -6.37 -8.11 -15.63
N LEU A 37 -6.08 -7.38 -14.57
CA LEU A 37 -7.06 -7.08 -13.53
C LEU A 37 -8.04 -6.00 -13.99
N PRO A 38 -9.31 -6.11 -13.59
CA PRO A 38 -10.30 -5.07 -13.86
C PRO A 38 -10.01 -3.83 -13.00
N THR A 39 -10.34 -2.67 -13.55
CA THR A 39 -10.32 -1.41 -12.78
C THR A 39 -11.43 -1.44 -11.74
N THR A 40 -11.08 -1.28 -10.48
CA THR A 40 -12.04 -1.22 -9.38
C THR A 40 -12.38 0.22 -8.99
N VAL A 41 -11.44 1.13 -9.12
CA VAL A 41 -11.65 2.56 -8.87
C VAL A 41 -10.98 3.37 -9.95
N HIS A 42 -11.72 4.29 -10.53
CA HIS A 42 -11.18 5.36 -11.37
C HIS A 42 -11.57 6.71 -10.78
N ASN A 43 -10.68 7.27 -9.98
CA ASN A 43 -10.88 8.58 -9.41
C ASN A 43 -10.40 9.65 -10.38
N LYS A 44 -11.33 10.23 -11.14
CA LYS A 44 -11.01 11.24 -12.15
C LYS A 44 -10.48 12.54 -11.55
N LYS A 45 -10.93 12.91 -10.36
CA LYS A 45 -10.48 14.13 -9.67
C LYS A 45 -9.02 14.04 -9.26
N GLN A 46 -8.60 12.90 -8.74
CA GLN A 46 -7.22 12.64 -8.35
C GLN A 46 -6.38 12.07 -9.51
N ASN A 47 -7.01 11.72 -10.60
CA ASN A 47 -6.38 11.09 -11.75
C ASN A 47 -5.64 9.80 -11.40
N VAL A 48 -6.36 8.91 -10.71
CA VAL A 48 -5.85 7.65 -10.17
C VAL A 48 -6.70 6.48 -10.62
N ILE A 49 -6.07 5.42 -11.05
CA ILE A 49 -6.69 4.12 -11.30
C ILE A 49 -6.21 3.15 -10.22
N LYS A 50 -7.15 2.41 -9.63
CA LYS A 50 -6.85 1.34 -8.67
C LYS A 50 -7.42 0.02 -9.16
N LYS A 51 -6.65 -1.04 -8.94
CA LYS A 51 -7.03 -2.42 -9.22
C LYS A 51 -6.73 -3.28 -8.02
N ARG A 52 -7.64 -4.16 -7.64
CA ARG A 52 -7.47 -5.07 -6.51
C ARG A 52 -6.89 -6.39 -6.97
N TRP A 53 -5.86 -6.85 -6.30
CA TRP A 53 -5.36 -8.20 -6.43
C TRP A 53 -5.99 -9.06 -5.35
N LEU A 54 -6.94 -9.89 -5.74
CA LEU A 54 -7.62 -10.79 -4.82
C LEU A 54 -6.72 -11.97 -4.47
N LYS A 55 -6.83 -12.42 -3.24
CA LYS A 55 -6.14 -13.62 -2.78
C LYS A 55 -6.50 -14.82 -3.66
N ASP A 56 -5.53 -15.67 -3.90
CA ASP A 56 -5.63 -16.88 -4.72
C ASP A 56 -5.87 -16.65 -6.23
N TYR A 57 -5.96 -15.40 -6.67
CA TYR A 57 -6.13 -15.09 -8.10
C TYR A 57 -4.92 -15.52 -8.94
N HIS A 58 -3.71 -15.35 -8.44
CA HIS A 58 -2.47 -15.77 -9.10
C HIS A 58 -1.52 -16.37 -8.05
N GLN A 59 -1.74 -17.62 -7.71
CA GLN A 59 -1.08 -18.28 -6.57
C GLN A 59 0.44 -18.31 -6.66
N GLU A 60 1.00 -18.55 -7.84
CA GLU A 60 2.45 -18.58 -8.02
C GLU A 60 3.10 -17.21 -7.71
N LEU A 61 2.55 -16.14 -8.26
CA LEU A 61 3.06 -14.79 -8.05
C LEU A 61 2.86 -14.33 -6.61
N GLU A 62 1.74 -14.71 -6.01
CA GLU A 62 1.45 -14.48 -4.60
C GLU A 62 2.50 -15.15 -3.71
N LYS A 63 2.86 -16.39 -3.99
CA LYS A 63 3.91 -17.11 -3.26
C LYS A 63 5.27 -16.42 -3.37
N ILE A 64 5.65 -15.98 -4.56
CA ILE A 64 6.88 -15.19 -4.78
C ILE A 64 6.85 -13.92 -3.95
N PHE A 65 5.75 -13.19 -3.98
CA PHE A 65 5.57 -11.97 -3.21
C PHE A 65 5.75 -12.20 -1.71
N TYR A 66 5.00 -13.13 -1.14
CA TYR A 66 5.08 -13.44 0.29
C TYR A 66 6.47 -13.88 0.71
N THR A 67 7.08 -14.78 -0.02
CA THR A 67 8.41 -15.31 0.33
C THR A 67 9.44 -14.21 0.36
N LYS A 68 9.46 -13.34 -0.65
CA LYS A 68 10.46 -12.28 -0.75
C LYS A 68 10.23 -11.17 0.27
N VAL A 69 9.00 -10.75 0.48
CA VAL A 69 8.68 -9.74 1.49
C VAL A 69 8.96 -10.27 2.90
N LYS A 70 8.58 -11.50 3.19
CA LYS A 70 8.86 -12.15 4.47
C LYS A 70 10.36 -12.24 4.77
N ASN A 71 11.18 -12.55 3.77
CA ASN A 71 12.63 -12.59 3.94
C ASN A 71 13.22 -11.24 4.35
N GLU A 72 12.57 -10.14 3.96
CA GLU A 72 13.05 -8.78 4.24
C GLU A 72 12.50 -8.20 5.54
N ILE A 73 11.25 -8.44 5.87
CA ILE A 73 10.58 -7.81 7.02
C ILE A 73 10.22 -8.79 8.14
N GLY A 74 10.49 -10.07 7.97
CA GLY A 74 10.09 -11.14 8.90
C GLY A 74 8.65 -11.58 8.72
N GLU A 75 8.15 -12.39 9.63
CA GLU A 75 6.77 -12.87 9.61
C GLU A 75 5.79 -11.70 9.67
N PHE A 76 4.79 -11.75 8.82
CA PHE A 76 3.73 -10.76 8.81
C PHE A 76 2.38 -11.40 8.45
N ARG A 77 1.34 -10.73 8.83
CA ARG A 77 -0.03 -11.03 8.43
C ARG A 77 -0.55 -9.86 7.61
N MET A 78 -1.14 -10.16 6.47
CA MET A 78 -1.86 -9.14 5.72
C MET A 78 -3.05 -8.67 6.54
N ASP A 79 -3.29 -7.38 6.50
CA ASP A 79 -4.53 -6.85 7.01
C ASP A 79 -5.70 -7.41 6.19
N ASN A 80 -6.82 -7.69 6.87
CA ASN A 80 -7.99 -8.28 6.22
C ASN A 80 -8.74 -7.21 5.42
N LEU A 81 -8.11 -6.72 4.38
CA LEU A 81 -8.80 -5.91 3.40
C LEU A 81 -9.79 -6.80 2.66
N LYS A 82 -11.03 -6.39 2.66
CA LYS A 82 -12.07 -7.06 1.89
C LYS A 82 -12.65 -6.11 0.86
N ASP A 83 -12.98 -6.66 -0.28
CA ASP A 83 -13.70 -5.91 -1.29
C ASP A 83 -15.21 -5.86 -0.98
N GLU A 84 -15.96 -5.22 -1.87
CA GLU A 84 -17.43 -5.07 -1.75
C GLU A 84 -18.18 -6.42 -1.75
N LYS A 85 -17.55 -7.46 -2.29
CA LYS A 85 -18.08 -8.83 -2.33
C LYS A 85 -17.61 -9.68 -1.15
N ASN A 86 -16.92 -9.06 -0.17
CA ASN A 86 -16.32 -9.74 0.99
C ASN A 86 -15.19 -10.73 0.62
N GLU A 87 -14.53 -10.52 -0.51
CA GLU A 87 -13.37 -11.30 -0.95
C GLU A 87 -12.08 -10.71 -0.37
N ASP A 88 -11.14 -11.56 0.02
CA ASP A 88 -9.87 -11.14 0.57
C ASP A 88 -9.00 -10.45 -0.50
N VAL A 89 -8.53 -9.25 -0.20
CA VAL A 89 -7.65 -8.48 -1.05
C VAL A 89 -6.21 -8.63 -0.58
N LEU A 90 -5.36 -9.14 -1.45
CA LEU A 90 -3.94 -9.29 -1.16
C LEU A 90 -3.19 -7.97 -1.25
N GLY A 91 -3.55 -7.13 -2.19
CA GLY A 91 -2.91 -5.84 -2.40
C GLY A 91 -3.67 -4.96 -3.38
N LEU A 92 -3.22 -3.72 -3.47
CA LEU A 92 -3.78 -2.73 -4.36
C LEU A 92 -2.70 -2.29 -5.35
N PHE A 93 -2.99 -2.43 -6.63
CA PHE A 93 -2.27 -1.72 -7.66
C PHE A 93 -2.83 -0.32 -7.81
N GLN A 94 -1.96 0.65 -7.95
CA GLN A 94 -2.34 2.03 -8.18
C GLN A 94 -1.50 2.62 -9.31
N GLU A 95 -2.18 3.25 -10.24
CA GLU A 95 -1.57 4.04 -11.29
C GLU A 95 -2.02 5.49 -11.13
N SER A 96 -1.06 6.39 -10.93
CA SER A 96 -1.31 7.81 -10.72
C SER A 96 -0.73 8.60 -11.88
N TYR A 97 -1.54 9.47 -12.45
CA TYR A 97 -1.19 10.28 -13.63
C TYR A 97 -0.85 11.73 -13.27
N SER A 98 -1.07 12.10 -12.02
CA SER A 98 -0.73 13.41 -11.49
C SER A 98 -0.36 13.30 -10.01
N PRO A 99 0.31 14.32 -9.44
CA PRO A 99 0.62 14.32 -8.02
C PRO A 99 -0.63 14.17 -7.15
N ILE A 100 -0.53 13.33 -6.13
CA ILE A 100 -1.58 13.16 -5.12
C ILE A 100 -1.32 14.15 -3.99
N GLY A 101 -2.38 14.78 -3.50
CA GLY A 101 -2.28 15.74 -2.41
C GLY A 101 -1.73 15.12 -1.12
N LEU A 102 -1.24 15.97 -0.24
CA LEU A 102 -0.73 15.57 1.07
C LEU A 102 -1.81 14.82 1.87
N HIS A 103 -1.49 13.64 2.36
CA HIS A 103 -2.41 12.80 3.13
C HIS A 103 -1.63 11.82 4.03
N VAL A 104 -2.35 11.16 4.91
CA VAL A 104 -1.93 9.93 5.58
C VAL A 104 -2.85 8.79 5.10
N ASP A 105 -2.32 7.59 5.00
CA ASP A 105 -3.09 6.46 4.46
C ASP A 105 -4.12 5.92 5.46
N ALA A 106 -3.89 6.11 6.76
CA ALA A 106 -4.83 5.73 7.81
C ALA A 106 -4.96 6.86 8.83
N GLY A 107 -6.19 7.32 9.05
CA GLY A 107 -6.49 8.26 10.11
C GLY A 107 -6.60 7.58 11.46
N PHE A 108 -6.44 8.37 12.52
CA PHE A 108 -6.48 7.85 13.90
C PHE A 108 -7.83 7.23 14.30
N ASN A 109 -8.93 7.72 13.73
CA ASN A 109 -10.29 7.20 13.98
C ASN A 109 -10.67 6.06 13.03
N SER A 110 -9.78 5.61 12.18
CA SER A 110 -10.04 4.45 11.33
C SER A 110 -10.12 3.20 12.23
N ASN A 111 -11.11 2.35 11.98
CA ASN A 111 -11.23 1.06 12.66
C ASN A 111 -10.10 0.10 12.27
N GLU A 112 -9.30 0.48 11.29
CA GLU A 112 -8.18 -0.28 10.78
C GLU A 112 -6.88 0.45 11.11
N ILE A 113 -6.12 -0.09 12.04
CA ILE A 113 -4.77 0.38 12.31
C ILE A 113 -3.81 -0.41 11.43
N ILE A 114 -3.28 0.26 10.41
CA ILE A 114 -2.22 -0.30 9.58
C ILE A 114 -0.89 -0.05 10.27
N TYR A 115 -0.29 -1.09 10.80
CA TYR A 115 0.98 -0.99 11.53
C TYR A 115 2.18 -0.82 10.59
N LYS A 116 2.11 -1.39 9.40
CA LYS A 116 3.14 -1.27 8.37
C LYS A 116 2.49 -1.19 7.00
N GLN A 117 3.04 -0.35 6.15
CA GLN A 117 2.67 -0.25 4.76
C GLN A 117 3.90 -0.50 3.89
N THR A 118 3.72 -1.33 2.88
CA THR A 118 4.76 -1.61 1.89
C THR A 118 4.34 -1.01 0.57
N LEU A 119 5.20 -0.15 0.02
CA LEU A 119 5.03 0.42 -1.32
C LEU A 119 6.06 -0.22 -2.24
N ILE A 120 5.59 -0.75 -3.35
CA ILE A 120 6.45 -1.42 -4.34
C ILE A 120 6.31 -0.68 -5.66
N PRO A 121 7.28 0.19 -6.02
CA PRO A 121 7.28 0.83 -7.33
C PRO A 121 7.50 -0.20 -8.43
N LEU A 122 6.60 -0.25 -9.40
CA LEU A 122 6.69 -1.14 -10.56
C LEU A 122 7.22 -0.44 -11.80
N THR A 123 7.32 0.88 -11.77
CA THR A 123 7.86 1.70 -12.85
C THR A 123 8.90 2.67 -12.30
N SER A 124 9.74 3.19 -13.17
CA SER A 124 10.78 4.19 -12.81
C SER A 124 10.25 5.63 -12.78
N LYS A 125 8.98 5.84 -13.11
CA LYS A 125 8.36 7.17 -13.13
C LYS A 125 7.68 7.47 -11.81
N GLY A 126 7.76 8.73 -11.38
CA GLY A 126 7.15 9.19 -10.14
C GLY A 126 7.97 8.87 -8.90
N GLY A 127 7.41 9.15 -7.77
CA GLY A 127 8.03 8.88 -6.47
C GLY A 127 7.08 9.19 -5.32
N THR A 128 7.51 8.82 -4.12
CA THR A 128 6.76 9.07 -2.90
C THR A 128 7.61 9.92 -1.96
N VAL A 129 7.02 10.98 -1.45
CA VAL A 129 7.66 11.84 -0.44
C VAL A 129 7.04 11.52 0.91
N ILE A 130 7.88 11.19 1.88
CA ILE A 130 7.47 10.96 3.27
C ILE A 130 7.99 12.10 4.11
N PHE A 131 7.08 12.80 4.78
CA PHE A 131 7.41 13.95 5.60
C PHE A 131 7.95 13.52 6.97
N LYS A 132 8.90 14.29 7.49
CA LYS A 132 9.48 14.05 8.83
C LYS A 132 8.46 14.28 9.94
N ASN A 133 7.61 15.32 9.78
CA ASN A 133 6.58 15.62 10.75
C ASN A 133 5.47 14.58 10.68
N LYS A 134 5.08 14.09 11.84
CA LYS A 134 4.06 13.06 11.98
C LYS A 134 2.73 13.68 12.37
N PHE A 135 1.66 13.08 11.87
CA PHE A 135 0.29 13.49 12.16
C PHE A 135 -0.49 12.32 12.76
N TYR A 136 -1.11 12.58 13.90
CA TYR A 136 -1.88 11.58 14.65
C TYR A 136 -3.36 11.94 14.75
N GLY A 137 -3.87 12.75 13.84
CA GLY A 137 -5.28 13.16 13.82
C GLY A 137 -6.18 12.20 13.07
N SER A 138 -7.47 12.52 13.05
CA SER A 138 -8.51 11.74 12.39
C SER A 138 -8.64 12.00 10.89
N SER A 139 -8.14 13.14 10.40
CA SER A 139 -8.17 13.48 8.98
C SER A 139 -7.04 12.80 8.22
N THR A 140 -7.35 12.26 7.07
CA THR A 140 -6.35 11.63 6.19
C THR A 140 -5.94 12.52 5.02
N ASN A 141 -6.65 13.61 4.78
CA ASN A 141 -6.37 14.53 3.69
C ASN A 141 -6.13 15.95 4.21
N PHE A 142 -5.21 16.63 3.60
CA PHE A 142 -4.80 17.98 3.97
C PHE A 142 -4.86 18.90 2.75
N THR A 143 -5.30 20.13 3.00
CA THR A 143 -5.21 21.21 2.02
C THR A 143 -4.05 22.12 2.41
N ILE A 144 -3.16 22.37 1.46
CA ILE A 144 -2.08 23.34 1.63
C ILE A 144 -2.59 24.65 1.03
N ASN A 145 -2.74 25.63 1.88
CA ASN A 145 -3.11 26.98 1.46
C ASN A 145 -1.87 27.82 1.17
#